data_a13d17029ded2850454f47167abbc672
#
_entry.id   a13d17029ded2850454f47167abbc672
#
_cell.length_a   1.000
_cell.length_b   1.000
_cell.length_c   1.000
_cell.angle_alpha   90.00
_cell.angle_beta   90.00
_cell.angle_gamma   90.00
#
_symmetry.space_group_name_H-M   'P 1'
#
loop_
_entity.id
_entity.type
_entity.pdbx_description
1 polymer ?
#
loop_
_entity_poly.entity_id
_entity_poly.type
_entity_poly.pdbx_seq_one_letter_code
_entity_poly.pdbx_strand_id
1 'polypeptide(L)'
;MRFGRQAYSIMDAKAKRHEYTHSFSDFYYSKMKQSEKTVRKDDLLFCGAPHLFIAHEKCLGKWAEDSKVNCNIATAYFELLCNAHGLGTIIMSYSAEVLNELAPKAREMLNIPKEHYTGLIVGFGYPEIEYARGVQKDRSEKTHRYSERKGR
;
A
#
# COMPACT_ATOMS: atom_id res chain seq x y z
N MET A 1 -2.50 -11.60 -12.36
CA MET A 1 -1.52 -11.38 -13.45
C MET A 1 -1.99 -10.46 -14.58
N ARG A 2 -3.25 -10.44 -15.00
CA ARG A 2 -3.74 -9.43 -15.97
C ARG A 2 -3.77 -8.00 -15.40
N PHE A 3 -4.06 -7.85 -14.11
CA PHE A 3 -4.22 -6.58 -13.45
C PHE A 3 -2.95 -5.69 -13.49
N GLY A 4 -1.81 -6.21 -13.06
CA GLY A 4 -0.56 -5.43 -13.03
C GLY A 4 -0.16 -4.91 -14.42
N ARG A 5 -0.31 -5.73 -15.46
CA ARG A 5 -0.05 -5.32 -16.86
C ARG A 5 -0.98 -4.19 -17.32
N GLN A 6 -2.26 -4.24 -16.94
CA GLN A 6 -3.20 -3.21 -17.33
C GLN A 6 -2.94 -1.89 -16.59
N ALA A 7 -2.72 -1.94 -15.27
CA ALA A 7 -2.33 -0.77 -14.50
C ALA A 7 -1.06 -0.12 -15.06
N TYR A 8 -0.06 -0.94 -15.36
CA TYR A 8 1.20 -0.50 -15.96
C TYR A 8 1.01 0.16 -17.32
N SER A 9 0.18 -0.43 -18.20
CA SER A 9 -0.13 0.15 -19.52
C SER A 9 -0.78 1.53 -19.39
N ILE A 10 -1.69 1.73 -18.43
CA ILE A 10 -2.33 3.01 -18.15
C ILE A 10 -1.28 4.04 -17.67
N MET A 11 -0.39 3.62 -16.77
CA MET A 11 0.67 4.49 -16.26
C MET A 11 1.67 4.88 -17.34
N ASP A 12 2.08 3.94 -18.20
CA ASP A 12 2.97 4.20 -19.33
C ASP A 12 2.34 5.17 -20.33
N ALA A 13 1.04 5.04 -20.60
CA ALA A 13 0.31 5.97 -21.45
C ALA A 13 0.24 7.38 -20.84
N LYS A 14 0.02 7.50 -19.51
CA LYS A 14 0.05 8.79 -18.81
C LYS A 14 1.44 9.42 -18.81
N ALA A 15 2.49 8.61 -18.58
CA ALA A 15 3.87 9.06 -18.62
C ALA A 15 4.24 9.66 -19.99
N LYS A 16 3.87 8.98 -21.08
CA LYS A 16 4.11 9.46 -22.45
C LYS A 16 3.39 10.77 -22.77
N ARG A 17 2.28 11.07 -22.08
CA ARG A 17 1.52 12.32 -22.24
C ARG A 17 1.91 13.40 -21.23
N HIS A 18 2.90 13.13 -20.38
CA HIS A 18 3.29 14.00 -19.26
C HIS A 18 2.14 14.34 -18.29
N GLU A 19 1.15 13.45 -18.19
CA GLU A 19 0.00 13.58 -17.28
C GLU A 19 0.35 12.96 -15.91
N TYR A 20 1.30 13.57 -15.21
CA TYR A 20 1.70 13.12 -13.88
C TYR A 20 0.89 13.83 -12.79
N THR A 21 0.46 13.07 -11.79
CA THR A 21 0.12 13.65 -10.49
C THR A 21 1.42 13.99 -9.73
N HIS A 22 1.35 14.85 -8.72
CA HIS A 22 2.51 15.20 -7.89
C HIS A 22 3.17 13.98 -7.19
N SER A 23 2.48 12.87 -7.03
CA SER A 23 2.98 11.62 -6.48
C SER A 23 3.58 10.69 -7.53
N PHE A 24 3.25 10.86 -8.80
CA PHE A 24 3.83 10.09 -9.90
C PHE A 24 4.91 10.93 -10.59
N SER A 25 6.10 10.87 -10.05
CA SER A 25 7.26 11.57 -10.61
C SER A 25 8.03 10.69 -11.60
N ASP A 26 8.85 11.34 -12.47
CA ASP A 26 9.79 10.65 -13.35
C ASP A 26 10.69 9.66 -12.60
N PHE A 27 10.98 9.95 -11.32
CA PHE A 27 11.75 9.07 -10.46
C PHE A 27 11.06 7.71 -10.27
N TYR A 28 9.79 7.69 -9.88
CA TYR A 28 9.04 6.43 -9.68
C TYR A 28 8.88 5.67 -10.99
N TYR A 29 8.56 6.38 -12.06
CA TYR A 29 8.46 5.77 -13.38
C TYR A 29 9.78 5.16 -13.85
N SER A 30 10.90 5.86 -13.68
CA SER A 30 12.22 5.34 -14.02
C SER A 30 12.61 4.10 -13.19
N LYS A 31 12.28 4.10 -11.90
CA LYS A 31 12.48 2.95 -11.01
C LYS A 31 11.64 1.75 -11.42
N MET A 32 10.39 1.97 -11.79
CA MET A 32 9.53 0.91 -12.35
C MET A 32 10.11 0.33 -13.64
N LYS A 33 10.53 1.19 -14.58
CA LYS A 33 11.18 0.74 -15.82
C LYS A 33 12.48 -0.03 -15.56
N GLN A 34 13.23 0.35 -14.56
CA GLN A 34 14.44 -0.37 -14.16
C GLN A 34 14.11 -1.74 -13.54
N SER A 35 13.08 -1.81 -12.69
CA SER A 35 12.64 -3.05 -12.06
C SER A 35 12.02 -4.04 -13.06
N GLU A 36 11.44 -3.55 -14.16
CA GLU A 36 10.93 -4.38 -15.27
C GLU A 36 11.99 -5.34 -15.83
N LYS A 37 13.27 -4.99 -15.72
CA LYS A 37 14.39 -5.82 -16.15
C LYS A 37 14.82 -6.88 -15.14
N THR A 38 14.49 -6.69 -13.88
CA THR A 38 15.01 -7.49 -12.74
C THR A 38 13.96 -8.30 -12.00
N VAL A 39 12.71 -7.88 -12.02
CA VAL A 39 11.58 -8.54 -11.37
C VAL A 39 10.76 -9.32 -12.41
N ARG A 40 10.06 -10.37 -11.98
CA ARG A 40 9.15 -11.13 -12.86
C ARG A 40 8.26 -10.16 -13.65
N LYS A 41 8.43 -10.15 -14.97
CA LYS A 41 7.76 -9.23 -15.92
C LYS A 41 6.23 -9.11 -15.75
N ASP A 42 5.64 -9.98 -14.97
CA ASP A 42 4.18 -10.15 -14.90
C ASP A 42 3.51 -9.48 -13.70
N ASP A 43 4.26 -9.06 -12.67
CA ASP A 43 3.68 -8.48 -11.46
C ASP A 43 4.62 -7.48 -10.77
N LEU A 44 4.79 -6.33 -11.41
CA LEU A 44 5.60 -5.23 -10.88
C LEU A 44 4.90 -4.48 -9.74
N LEU A 45 3.58 -4.59 -9.67
CA LEU A 45 2.79 -3.83 -8.73
C LEU A 45 2.72 -4.51 -7.36
N PHE A 46 2.63 -5.83 -7.35
CA PHE A 46 2.46 -6.62 -6.13
C PHE A 46 3.64 -7.54 -5.81
N CYS A 47 4.75 -7.38 -6.56
CA CYS A 47 6.01 -8.09 -6.32
C CYS A 47 5.88 -9.62 -6.21
N GLY A 48 4.89 -10.20 -6.88
CA GLY A 48 4.61 -11.62 -6.86
C GLY A 48 4.02 -12.12 -5.54
N ALA A 49 3.46 -11.26 -4.70
CA ALA A 49 2.78 -11.66 -3.47
C ALA A 49 1.68 -12.68 -3.77
N PRO A 50 1.64 -13.83 -3.07
CA PRO A 50 0.67 -14.89 -3.36
C PRO A 50 -0.76 -14.48 -3.03
N HIS A 51 -0.92 -13.60 -2.03
CA HIS A 51 -2.21 -13.09 -1.59
C HIS A 51 -2.14 -11.60 -1.34
N LEU A 52 -3.28 -10.92 -1.52
CA LEU A 52 -3.44 -9.50 -1.26
C LEU A 52 -4.62 -9.27 -0.32
N PHE A 53 -4.43 -8.40 0.66
CA PHE A 53 -5.50 -7.82 1.44
C PHE A 53 -5.68 -6.36 1.03
N ILE A 54 -6.90 -5.97 0.70
CA ILE A 54 -7.26 -4.61 0.28
C ILE A 54 -8.51 -4.19 1.05
N ALA A 55 -8.34 -3.35 2.04
CA ALA A 55 -9.46 -2.70 2.71
C ALA A 55 -9.99 -1.57 1.82
N HIS A 56 -11.31 -1.49 1.65
CA HIS A 56 -11.92 -0.42 0.90
C HIS A 56 -13.25 0.00 1.51
N GLU A 57 -13.56 1.28 1.44
CA GLU A 57 -14.77 1.88 2.00
C GLU A 57 -15.33 2.92 1.05
N LYS A 58 -16.67 3.09 1.06
CA LYS A 58 -17.33 4.12 0.28
C LYS A 58 -16.96 5.51 0.76
N CYS A 59 -16.44 6.34 -0.16
CA CYS A 59 -16.16 7.74 0.14
C CYS A 59 -17.46 8.55 0.20
N LEU A 60 -17.81 9.06 1.37
CA LEU A 60 -19.02 9.85 1.59
C LEU A 60 -18.69 11.35 1.66
N GLY A 61 -18.44 11.97 0.50
CA GLY A 61 -18.26 13.42 0.39
C GLY A 61 -17.26 14.01 1.40
N LYS A 62 -17.74 14.81 2.36
CA LYS A 62 -16.91 15.45 3.38
C LYS A 62 -16.19 14.49 4.34
N TRP A 63 -16.61 13.22 4.39
CA TRP A 63 -16.02 12.17 5.23
C TRP A 63 -14.99 11.31 4.49
N ALA A 64 -14.53 11.74 3.31
CA ALA A 64 -13.57 10.98 2.51
C ALA A 64 -12.25 10.69 3.26
N GLU A 65 -11.80 11.60 4.11
CA GLU A 65 -10.60 11.40 4.93
C GLU A 65 -10.80 10.32 5.99
N ASP A 66 -12.00 10.24 6.59
CA ASP A 66 -12.32 9.19 7.57
C ASP A 66 -12.30 7.81 6.92
N SER A 67 -12.80 7.69 5.69
CA SER A 67 -12.71 6.43 4.91
C SER A 67 -11.27 5.99 4.69
N LYS A 68 -10.35 6.92 4.42
CA LYS A 68 -8.91 6.62 4.30
C LYS A 68 -8.35 6.10 5.62
N VAL A 69 -8.67 6.77 6.71
CA VAL A 69 -8.20 6.39 8.06
C VAL A 69 -8.72 5.01 8.42
N ASN A 70 -10.01 4.75 8.23
CA ASN A 70 -10.63 3.47 8.53
C ASN A 70 -9.98 2.32 7.75
N CYS A 71 -9.77 2.49 6.45
CA CYS A 71 -9.09 1.49 5.62
C CYS A 71 -7.66 1.23 6.08
N ASN A 72 -6.92 2.27 6.45
CA ASN A 72 -5.52 2.12 6.90
C ASN A 72 -5.43 1.47 8.29
N ILE A 73 -6.38 1.77 9.19
CA ILE A 73 -6.49 1.08 10.48
C ILE A 73 -6.77 -0.42 10.25
N ALA A 74 -7.73 -0.76 9.41
CA ALA A 74 -8.03 -2.15 9.08
C ALA A 74 -6.81 -2.88 8.51
N THR A 75 -6.03 -2.20 7.67
CA THR A 75 -4.77 -2.72 7.10
C THR A 75 -3.74 -3.02 8.18
N ALA A 76 -3.54 -2.09 9.13
CA ALA A 76 -2.59 -2.28 10.23
C ALA A 76 -2.98 -3.44 11.16
N TYR A 77 -4.26 -3.58 11.48
CA TYR A 77 -4.76 -4.72 12.24
C TYR A 77 -4.56 -6.04 11.51
N PHE A 78 -4.82 -6.05 10.20
CA PHE A 78 -4.60 -7.25 9.39
C PHE A 78 -3.12 -7.66 9.36
N GLU A 79 -2.21 -6.70 9.22
CA GLU A 79 -0.77 -6.97 9.27
C GLU A 79 -0.36 -7.62 10.60
N LEU A 80 -0.80 -7.05 11.73
CA LEU A 80 -0.53 -7.60 13.05
C LEU A 80 -1.09 -9.03 13.20
N LEU A 81 -2.29 -9.26 12.69
CA LEU A 81 -2.91 -10.59 12.72
C LEU A 81 -2.11 -11.60 11.89
N CYS A 82 -1.68 -11.24 10.69
CA CYS A 82 -0.81 -12.09 9.88
C CYS A 82 0.46 -12.49 10.62
N ASN A 83 1.15 -11.52 11.22
CA ASN A 83 2.37 -11.77 11.99
C ASN A 83 2.10 -12.71 13.19
N ALA A 84 0.97 -12.55 13.89
CA ALA A 84 0.58 -13.43 14.99
C ALA A 84 0.33 -14.87 14.53
N HIS A 85 -0.02 -15.08 13.27
CA HIS A 85 -0.22 -16.39 12.64
C HIS A 85 1.00 -16.91 11.86
N GLY A 86 2.17 -16.28 12.00
CA GLY A 86 3.40 -16.71 11.34
C GLY A 86 3.44 -16.41 9.84
N LEU A 87 2.60 -15.51 9.36
CA LEU A 87 2.62 -15.06 7.98
C LEU A 87 3.52 -13.85 7.81
N GLY A 88 4.28 -13.82 6.72
CA GLY A 88 5.04 -12.65 6.29
C GLY A 88 4.12 -11.64 5.60
N THR A 89 4.41 -10.36 5.78
CA THR A 89 3.64 -9.26 5.21
C THR A 89 4.53 -8.19 4.59
N ILE A 90 3.99 -7.50 3.58
CA ILE A 90 4.59 -6.30 3.00
C ILE A 90 3.50 -5.26 2.72
N ILE A 91 3.66 -4.05 3.25
CA ILE A 91 2.76 -2.93 2.96
C ILE A 91 3.18 -2.26 1.65
N MET A 92 2.24 -2.16 0.72
CA MET A 92 2.43 -1.65 -0.63
C MET A 92 1.68 -0.33 -0.81
N SER A 93 2.23 0.76 -0.29
CA SER A 93 1.61 2.10 -0.37
C SER A 93 1.49 2.59 -1.81
N TYR A 94 2.50 2.35 -2.63
CA TYR A 94 2.49 2.74 -4.04
C TYR A 94 1.40 2.01 -4.84
N SER A 95 1.14 0.75 -4.56
CA SER A 95 0.07 -0.01 -5.20
C SER A 95 -1.32 0.55 -4.85
N ALA A 96 -1.50 1.03 -3.62
CA ALA A 96 -2.73 1.71 -3.22
C ALA A 96 -2.92 3.04 -3.97
N GLU A 97 -1.85 3.81 -4.15
CA GLU A 97 -1.87 5.04 -4.95
C GLU A 97 -2.22 4.75 -6.41
N VAL A 98 -1.63 3.71 -7.01
CA VAL A 98 -1.98 3.29 -8.36
C VAL A 98 -3.47 2.99 -8.50
N LEU A 99 -4.06 2.30 -7.53
CA LEU A 99 -5.49 1.99 -7.55
C LEU A 99 -6.40 3.21 -7.37
N ASN A 100 -6.01 4.14 -6.52
CA ASN A 100 -6.84 5.30 -6.21
C ASN A 100 -6.70 6.42 -7.26
N GLU A 101 -5.50 6.68 -7.75
CA GLU A 101 -5.21 7.89 -8.51
C GLU A 101 -4.72 7.61 -9.94
N LEU A 102 -3.74 6.71 -10.09
CA LEU A 102 -3.06 6.55 -11.37
C LEU A 102 -3.83 5.67 -12.36
N ALA A 103 -4.42 4.60 -11.88
CA ALA A 103 -5.16 3.64 -12.69
C ALA A 103 -6.50 3.22 -12.05
N PRO A 104 -7.41 4.16 -11.76
CA PRO A 104 -8.65 3.85 -11.03
C PRO A 104 -9.53 2.83 -11.75
N LYS A 105 -9.45 2.74 -13.08
CA LYS A 105 -10.19 1.71 -13.86
C LYS A 105 -9.73 0.29 -13.52
N ALA A 106 -8.51 0.10 -13.04
CA ALA A 106 -8.01 -1.20 -12.65
C ALA A 106 -8.73 -1.78 -11.43
N ARG A 107 -9.36 -0.92 -10.59
CA ARG A 107 -10.21 -1.37 -9.46
C ARG A 107 -11.39 -2.22 -9.90
N GLU A 108 -11.92 -1.98 -11.10
CA GLU A 108 -13.04 -2.74 -11.66
C GLU A 108 -12.69 -4.24 -11.78
N MET A 109 -11.44 -4.57 -12.07
CA MET A 109 -10.96 -5.95 -12.14
C MET A 109 -10.89 -6.65 -10.79
N LEU A 110 -10.87 -5.88 -9.71
CA LEU A 110 -10.87 -6.34 -8.33
C LEU A 110 -12.27 -6.27 -7.70
N ASN A 111 -13.30 -5.95 -8.51
CA ASN A 111 -14.67 -5.71 -8.05
C ASN A 111 -14.77 -4.63 -6.96
N ILE A 112 -13.87 -3.65 -6.97
CA ILE A 112 -13.91 -2.52 -6.05
C ILE A 112 -14.72 -1.38 -6.72
N PRO A 113 -15.84 -0.94 -6.13
CA PRO A 113 -16.65 0.13 -6.69
C PRO A 113 -15.87 1.43 -6.87
N LYS A 114 -16.27 2.24 -7.87
CA LYS A 114 -15.57 3.50 -8.21
C LYS A 114 -15.62 4.52 -7.07
N GLU A 115 -16.72 4.55 -6.34
CA GLU A 115 -16.98 5.44 -5.21
C GLU A 115 -16.26 5.01 -3.92
N HIS A 116 -15.55 3.87 -3.92
CA HIS A 116 -14.78 3.42 -2.78
C HIS A 116 -13.33 3.93 -2.86
N TYR A 117 -12.81 4.27 -1.69
CA TYR A 117 -11.37 4.46 -1.47
C TYR A 117 -10.75 3.13 -1.05
N THR A 118 -9.54 2.85 -1.51
CA THR A 118 -8.75 1.73 -1.03
C THR A 118 -7.67 2.23 -0.09
N GLY A 119 -7.52 1.59 1.06
CA GLY A 119 -6.42 1.82 1.98
C GLY A 119 -5.09 1.28 1.44
N LEU A 120 -4.11 1.22 2.31
CA LEU A 120 -2.85 0.55 2.02
C LEU A 120 -3.10 -0.92 1.69
N ILE A 121 -2.35 -1.45 0.74
CA ILE A 121 -2.45 -2.85 0.33
C ILE A 121 -1.41 -3.67 1.08
N VAL A 122 -1.79 -4.85 1.56
CA VAL A 122 -0.85 -5.81 2.16
C VAL A 122 -0.72 -7.02 1.26
N GLY A 123 0.50 -7.26 0.78
CA GLY A 123 0.87 -8.58 0.26
C GLY A 123 1.21 -9.49 1.44
N PHE A 124 0.73 -10.73 1.43
CA PHE A 124 1.01 -11.67 2.51
C PHE A 124 1.15 -13.11 2.02
N GLY A 125 1.84 -13.91 2.80
CA GLY A 125 2.08 -15.33 2.52
C GLY A 125 3.01 -15.96 3.54
N TYR A 126 3.34 -17.21 3.36
CA TYR A 126 4.34 -17.87 4.19
C TYR A 126 5.72 -17.28 3.88
N PRO A 127 6.47 -16.83 4.92
CA PRO A 127 7.81 -16.30 4.72
C PRO A 127 8.77 -17.40 4.27
N GLU A 128 9.59 -17.10 3.26
CA GLU A 128 10.67 -18.01 2.81
C GLU A 128 11.88 -17.94 3.74
N ILE A 129 12.03 -16.80 4.44
CA ILE A 129 13.16 -16.53 5.34
C ILE A 129 12.62 -16.38 6.76
N GLU A 130 13.18 -17.16 7.67
CA GLU A 130 12.92 -17.04 9.10
C GLU A 130 14.04 -16.22 9.74
N TYR A 131 13.69 -15.11 10.38
CA TYR A 131 14.66 -14.26 11.06
C TYR A 131 14.97 -14.82 12.46
N ALA A 132 16.25 -15.02 12.77
CA ALA A 132 16.68 -15.53 14.07
C ALA A 132 16.30 -14.59 15.24
N ARG A 133 16.05 -13.31 14.98
CA ARG A 133 15.60 -12.32 15.96
C ARG A 133 14.93 -11.13 15.27
N GLY A 134 14.02 -10.47 15.97
CA GLY A 134 13.46 -9.20 15.53
C GLY A 134 14.47 -8.04 15.57
N VAL A 135 14.14 -6.98 14.84
CA VAL A 135 14.93 -5.74 14.87
C VAL A 135 14.84 -5.11 16.26
N GLN A 136 15.98 -4.90 16.90
CA GLN A 136 16.03 -4.15 18.15
C GLN A 136 15.98 -2.65 17.80
N LYS A 137 14.90 -2.00 18.25
CA LYS A 137 14.82 -0.53 18.18
C LYS A 137 15.53 0.05 19.38
N ASP A 138 16.38 1.05 19.15
CA ASP A 138 16.91 1.89 20.21
C ASP A 138 15.73 2.62 20.87
N ARG A 139 15.52 2.36 22.16
CA ARG A 139 14.46 3.00 22.97
C ARG A 139 14.98 4.23 23.70
N SER A 140 16.02 4.86 23.20
CA SER A 140 16.57 6.08 23.77
C SER A 140 15.63 7.29 23.69
N GLU A 141 14.55 7.21 22.92
CA GLU A 141 13.50 8.23 22.89
C GLU A 141 12.82 8.34 24.26
N LYS A 142 13.03 9.50 24.88
CA LYS A 142 12.44 9.81 26.19
C LYS A 142 10.93 9.96 26.06
N THR A 143 10.20 9.08 26.73
CA THR A 143 8.76 9.24 26.88
C THR A 143 8.49 10.36 27.88
N HIS A 144 7.91 11.47 27.44
CA HIS A 144 7.47 12.54 28.33
C HIS A 144 6.09 12.19 28.91
N ARG A 145 6.03 12.02 30.22
CA ARG A 145 4.75 11.89 30.92
C ARG A 145 4.26 13.28 31.30
N TYR A 146 3.06 13.62 30.82
CA TYR A 146 2.37 14.80 31.32
C TYR A 146 1.87 14.51 32.74
N SER A 147 2.32 15.29 33.72
CA SER A 147 1.75 15.31 35.09
C SER A 147 1.09 16.65 35.33
N GLU A 148 -0.21 16.65 35.60
CA GLU A 148 -0.87 17.83 36.14
C GLU A 148 -0.20 18.18 37.47
N ARG A 149 0.45 19.34 37.54
CA ARG A 149 0.78 19.94 38.83
C ARG A 149 -0.55 20.32 39.47
N LYS A 150 -0.99 19.55 40.48
CA LYS A 150 -2.01 20.01 41.39
C LYS A 150 -1.48 21.30 42.03
N GLY A 151 -2.05 22.44 41.63
CA GLY A 151 -1.78 23.72 42.26
C GLY A 151 -2.10 23.62 43.74
N ARG A 152 -1.16 24.03 44.55
CA ARG A 152 -1.40 24.36 45.96
C ARG A 152 -2.10 25.69 46.05
#